data_08a1ce05379f8142b5820ccacbf29025
#
_entry.id   08a1ce05379f8142b5820ccacbf29025
#
_cell.length_a   1.000
_cell.length_b   1.000
_cell.length_c   1.000
_cell.angle_alpha   90.00
_cell.angle_beta   90.00
_cell.angle_gamma   90.00
#
_symmetry.space_group_name_H-M   'P 1'
#
loop_
_entity.id
_entity.type
_entity.pdbx_description
1 polymer ?
#
loop_
_entity_poly.entity_id
_entity_poly.type
_entity_poly.pdbx_seq_one_letter_code
_entity_poly.pdbx_strand_id
1 'polypeptide(L)'
;MQPNTSPGAIRSIGNDWSISAITAGFLAVLISYAGPLAIFFQAAQAAHASNAMVSSWVWAISIGAGVSGLFASWKLKVPVITAWSAPGTALLVGLFPQLTLNQAVGAYITAALIILAIGITGYFDRLVRHIPRGIACGMMAGILLPFGMHAFSAATAQPVLGFGMIAAYVIFKRVLPRYSIVLVLLTGAALATLLGMTHLGNVTPSIARPIFIAPEWTLGTTLSLALPLVVVSLTGQFLPGMAILRVSGYHTPARPIITATSVMSLVVACFGGITIVVAAITAALCTGKDSHEDPDRRYIAGIANGVIYLIGGFFAGTIVTLFFALPKAFVAILAGLALIGAIGSNVHGIFEDEAHREASVITFLATASGMTWLGLGSAFWGIVIGSVAYVVTSRTQRQA
;
A
#
# COMPACT_ATOMS: atom_id res chain seq x y z
N MET A 1 -27.65 0.68 -36.06
CA MET A 1 -28.47 0.21 -34.93
C MET A 1 -28.05 1.02 -33.70
N GLN A 2 -28.91 1.94 -33.26
CA GLN A 2 -28.69 2.73 -32.04
C GLN A 2 -28.99 1.82 -30.85
N PRO A 3 -28.17 1.86 -29.78
CA PRO A 3 -28.51 1.14 -28.56
C PRO A 3 -29.63 1.89 -27.84
N ASN A 4 -30.69 1.15 -27.55
CA ASN A 4 -31.91 1.57 -26.87
C ASN A 4 -31.57 1.91 -25.40
N THR A 5 -31.42 3.18 -25.10
CA THR A 5 -31.26 3.69 -23.73
C THR A 5 -32.64 3.81 -23.08
N SER A 6 -33.10 2.75 -22.45
CA SER A 6 -34.23 2.86 -21.52
C SER A 6 -33.78 3.61 -20.24
N PRO A 7 -34.53 4.64 -19.78
CA PRO A 7 -34.16 5.36 -18.57
C PRO A 7 -34.43 4.51 -17.33
N GLY A 8 -33.37 4.27 -16.54
CA GLY A 8 -33.37 4.21 -15.11
C GLY A 8 -34.38 3.32 -14.38
N ALA A 9 -34.31 1.99 -14.57
CA ALA A 9 -34.71 1.12 -13.48
C ALA A 9 -33.67 1.26 -12.36
N ILE A 10 -34.06 1.70 -11.17
CA ILE A 10 -33.25 1.64 -9.96
C ILE A 10 -32.98 0.14 -9.72
N ARG A 11 -31.86 -0.37 -10.27
CA ARG A 11 -31.43 -1.75 -10.03
C ARG A 11 -31.20 -1.89 -8.53
N SER A 12 -31.98 -2.74 -7.88
CA SER A 12 -31.79 -3.04 -6.47
C SER A 12 -30.46 -3.78 -6.32
N ILE A 13 -29.65 -3.37 -5.35
CA ILE A 13 -28.36 -4.00 -5.02
C ILE A 13 -28.51 -5.52 -4.88
N GLY A 14 -29.68 -5.99 -4.43
CA GLY A 14 -29.99 -7.41 -4.27
C GLY A 14 -29.88 -8.28 -5.53
N ASN A 15 -30.05 -7.70 -6.72
CA ASN A 15 -29.98 -8.44 -7.99
C ASN A 15 -28.58 -8.44 -8.62
N ASP A 16 -27.63 -7.63 -8.09
CA ASP A 16 -26.29 -7.49 -8.62
C ASP A 16 -25.26 -8.41 -7.94
N TRP A 17 -25.64 -9.09 -6.85
CA TRP A 17 -24.77 -9.97 -6.09
C TRP A 17 -24.31 -11.18 -6.91
N SER A 18 -23.00 -11.48 -6.83
CA SER A 18 -22.43 -12.71 -7.39
C SER A 18 -21.36 -13.27 -6.47
N ILE A 19 -21.28 -14.59 -6.40
CA ILE A 19 -20.25 -15.28 -5.59
C ILE A 19 -18.86 -14.92 -6.10
N SER A 20 -18.67 -14.80 -7.43
CA SER A 20 -17.39 -14.44 -8.03
C SER A 20 -16.92 -13.04 -7.62
N ALA A 21 -17.83 -12.05 -7.60
CA ALA A 21 -17.49 -10.69 -7.14
C ALA A 21 -17.15 -10.66 -5.65
N ILE A 22 -17.89 -11.37 -4.81
CA ILE A 22 -17.60 -11.47 -3.37
C ILE A 22 -16.25 -12.15 -3.15
N THR A 23 -15.98 -13.25 -3.87
CA THR A 23 -14.68 -13.95 -3.80
C THR A 23 -13.53 -13.07 -4.25
N ALA A 24 -13.69 -12.28 -5.31
CA ALA A 24 -12.68 -11.33 -5.77
C ALA A 24 -12.38 -10.26 -4.69
N GLY A 25 -13.42 -9.71 -4.07
CA GLY A 25 -13.30 -8.78 -2.95
C GLY A 25 -12.60 -9.38 -1.73
N PHE A 26 -12.95 -10.63 -1.36
CA PHE A 26 -12.29 -11.37 -0.29
C PHE A 26 -10.80 -11.61 -0.59
N LEU A 27 -10.48 -12.08 -1.79
CA LEU A 27 -9.10 -12.33 -2.19
C LEU A 27 -8.26 -11.06 -2.21
N ALA A 28 -8.84 -9.92 -2.59
CA ALA A 28 -8.16 -8.64 -2.55
C ALA A 28 -7.74 -8.26 -1.12
N VAL A 29 -8.60 -8.47 -0.12
CA VAL A 29 -8.26 -8.26 1.31
C VAL A 29 -7.21 -9.26 1.77
N LEU A 30 -7.37 -10.54 1.44
CA LEU A 30 -6.44 -11.58 1.83
C LEU A 30 -5.02 -11.32 1.31
N ILE A 31 -4.89 -10.87 0.05
CA ILE A 31 -3.60 -10.49 -0.54
C ILE A 31 -2.99 -9.28 0.18
N SER A 32 -3.80 -8.28 0.53
CA SER A 32 -3.34 -7.11 1.28
C SER A 32 -2.85 -7.48 2.69
N TYR A 33 -3.54 -8.42 3.35
CA TYR A 33 -3.10 -8.92 4.66
C TYR A 33 -1.90 -9.87 4.54
N ALA A 34 -1.81 -10.66 3.47
CA ALA A 34 -0.70 -11.58 3.29
C ALA A 34 0.65 -10.85 3.06
N GLY A 35 0.69 -9.80 2.25
CA GLY A 35 1.93 -9.10 1.86
C GLY A 35 2.12 -7.76 2.57
N PRO A 36 1.36 -6.71 2.21
CA PRO A 36 1.51 -5.37 2.76
C PRO A 36 1.44 -5.28 4.29
N LEU A 37 0.65 -6.15 4.95
CA LEU A 37 0.56 -6.17 6.40
C LEU A 37 1.86 -6.63 7.06
N ALA A 38 2.64 -7.50 6.41
CA ALA A 38 3.95 -7.92 6.92
C ALA A 38 4.93 -6.73 7.04
N ILE A 39 4.85 -5.75 6.11
CA ILE A 39 5.63 -4.51 6.19
C ILE A 39 5.18 -3.67 7.39
N PHE A 40 3.88 -3.65 7.63
CA PHE A 40 3.29 -2.93 8.75
C PHE A 40 3.76 -3.47 10.10
N PHE A 41 3.91 -4.79 10.22
CA PHE A 41 4.50 -5.42 11.40
C PHE A 41 5.99 -5.08 11.58
N GLN A 42 6.75 -4.94 10.51
CA GLN A 42 8.14 -4.48 10.60
C GLN A 42 8.21 -3.02 11.07
N ALA A 43 7.31 -2.14 10.59
CA ALA A 43 7.21 -0.78 11.10
C ALA A 43 6.84 -0.74 12.59
N ALA A 44 5.91 -1.60 13.02
CA ALA A 44 5.54 -1.73 14.42
C ALA A 44 6.71 -2.21 15.32
N GLN A 45 7.52 -3.13 14.82
CA GLN A 45 8.74 -3.58 15.51
C GLN A 45 9.78 -2.47 15.61
N ALA A 46 10.00 -1.71 14.53
CA ALA A 46 10.92 -0.56 14.53
C ALA A 46 10.47 0.54 15.50
N ALA A 47 9.16 0.72 15.67
CA ALA A 47 8.55 1.65 16.61
C ALA A 47 8.51 1.13 18.05
N HIS A 48 8.93 -0.12 18.31
CA HIS A 48 8.74 -0.80 19.60
C HIS A 48 7.29 -0.75 20.11
N ALA A 49 6.33 -0.81 19.20
CA ALA A 49 4.91 -0.70 19.52
C ALA A 49 4.40 -1.94 20.27
N SER A 50 3.58 -1.72 21.30
CA SER A 50 2.94 -2.82 22.02
C SER A 50 1.90 -3.55 21.14
N ASN A 51 1.59 -4.81 21.45
CA ASN A 51 0.59 -5.58 20.72
C ASN A 51 -0.78 -4.88 20.66
N ALA A 52 -1.17 -4.19 21.73
CA ALA A 52 -2.39 -3.41 21.79
C ALA A 52 -2.34 -2.21 20.81
N MET A 53 -1.20 -1.53 20.72
CA MET A 53 -0.99 -0.43 19.77
C MET A 53 -1.01 -0.94 18.34
N VAL A 54 -0.33 -2.06 18.04
CA VAL A 54 -0.35 -2.68 16.69
C VAL A 54 -1.77 -3.10 16.31
N SER A 55 -2.54 -3.63 17.27
CA SER A 55 -3.97 -3.96 17.04
C SER A 55 -4.79 -2.71 16.69
N SER A 56 -4.54 -1.57 17.36
CA SER A 56 -5.16 -0.28 17.01
C SER A 56 -4.79 0.16 15.60
N TRP A 57 -3.53 0.02 15.20
CA TRP A 57 -3.07 0.38 13.87
C TRP A 57 -3.71 -0.48 12.79
N VAL A 58 -3.77 -1.82 12.98
CA VAL A 58 -4.41 -2.74 12.03
C VAL A 58 -5.91 -2.46 11.92
N TRP A 59 -6.55 -2.17 13.07
CA TRP A 59 -7.94 -1.70 13.08
C TRP A 59 -8.10 -0.44 12.22
N ALA A 60 -7.27 0.58 12.46
CA ALA A 60 -7.35 1.87 11.80
C ALA A 60 -7.23 1.76 10.27
N ILE A 61 -6.20 1.04 9.78
CA ILE A 61 -6.01 0.86 8.33
C ILE A 61 -7.13 0.04 7.69
N SER A 62 -7.66 -0.95 8.41
CA SER A 62 -8.75 -1.80 7.91
C SER A 62 -10.08 -1.04 7.87
N ILE A 63 -10.41 -0.27 8.92
CA ILE A 63 -11.62 0.56 8.94
C ILE A 63 -11.51 1.66 7.88
N GLY A 64 -10.36 2.32 7.76
CA GLY A 64 -10.15 3.36 6.77
C GLY A 64 -10.32 2.84 5.33
N ALA A 65 -9.68 1.72 5.00
CA ALA A 65 -9.84 1.06 3.71
C ALA A 65 -11.28 0.56 3.52
N GLY A 66 -11.84 -0.12 4.51
CA GLY A 66 -13.18 -0.68 4.43
C GLY A 66 -14.26 0.37 4.14
N VAL A 67 -14.30 1.43 4.95
CA VAL A 67 -15.32 2.49 4.80
C VAL A 67 -15.15 3.25 3.49
N SER A 68 -13.92 3.68 3.14
CA SER A 68 -13.69 4.45 1.92
C SER A 68 -13.98 3.65 0.65
N GLY A 69 -13.54 2.39 0.58
CA GLY A 69 -13.75 1.51 -0.56
C GLY A 69 -15.22 1.14 -0.74
N LEU A 70 -15.90 0.76 0.34
CA LEU A 70 -17.33 0.46 0.33
C LEU A 70 -18.15 1.67 -0.14
N PHE A 71 -17.93 2.84 0.47
CA PHE A 71 -18.64 4.07 0.11
C PHE A 71 -18.40 4.48 -1.35
N ALA A 72 -17.13 4.47 -1.79
CA ALA A 72 -16.79 4.85 -3.15
C ALA A 72 -17.36 3.86 -4.18
N SER A 73 -17.27 2.55 -3.92
CA SER A 73 -17.81 1.53 -4.80
C SER A 73 -19.33 1.58 -4.90
N TRP A 74 -20.00 1.76 -3.76
CA TRP A 74 -21.45 1.88 -3.71
C TRP A 74 -21.95 3.12 -4.45
N LYS A 75 -21.33 4.27 -4.20
CA LYS A 75 -21.78 5.55 -4.75
C LYS A 75 -21.47 5.70 -6.23
N LEU A 76 -20.28 5.24 -6.67
CA LEU A 76 -19.83 5.42 -8.05
C LEU A 76 -20.21 4.25 -8.96
N LYS A 77 -20.70 3.13 -8.40
CA LYS A 77 -20.97 1.88 -9.14
C LYS A 77 -19.75 1.35 -9.91
N VAL A 78 -18.56 1.54 -9.32
CA VAL A 78 -17.27 1.14 -9.86
C VAL A 78 -16.51 0.35 -8.79
N PRO A 79 -15.79 -0.72 -9.12
CA PRO A 79 -15.03 -1.50 -8.13
C PRO A 79 -13.79 -0.72 -7.64
N VAL A 80 -14.02 0.23 -6.70
CA VAL A 80 -12.95 1.01 -6.07
C VAL A 80 -12.36 0.22 -4.93
N ILE A 81 -11.19 -0.34 -5.13
CA ILE A 81 -10.46 -1.09 -4.12
C ILE A 81 -9.49 -0.17 -3.42
N THR A 82 -9.66 -0.03 -2.12
CA THR A 82 -8.81 0.80 -1.26
C THR A 82 -8.03 -0.06 -0.28
N ALA A 83 -6.84 0.41 0.09
CA ALA A 83 -5.99 -0.17 1.12
C ALA A 83 -5.13 0.95 1.73
N TRP A 84 -4.32 0.61 2.72
CA TRP A 84 -3.29 1.52 3.22
C TRP A 84 -2.07 1.56 2.29
N SER A 85 -1.28 2.63 2.39
CA SER A 85 -0.06 2.79 1.59
C SER A 85 1.05 1.86 2.07
N ALA A 86 1.29 0.76 1.37
CA ALA A 86 2.39 -0.15 1.68
C ALA A 86 3.78 0.52 1.53
N PRO A 87 4.05 1.31 0.47
CA PRO A 87 5.30 2.07 0.39
C PRO A 87 5.41 3.15 1.46
N GLY A 88 4.30 3.79 1.84
CA GLY A 88 4.26 4.70 2.98
C GLY A 88 4.62 4.00 4.29
N THR A 89 4.12 2.77 4.49
CA THR A 89 4.50 1.95 5.65
C THR A 89 5.99 1.59 5.62
N ALA A 90 6.54 1.33 4.44
CA ALA A 90 7.97 1.04 4.28
C ALA A 90 8.85 2.23 4.70
N LEU A 91 8.43 3.48 4.43
CA LEU A 91 9.11 4.68 4.93
C LEU A 91 9.25 4.69 6.45
N LEU A 92 8.21 4.23 7.17
CA LEU A 92 8.19 4.24 8.63
C LEU A 92 9.27 3.34 9.23
N VAL A 93 9.58 2.21 8.61
CA VAL A 93 10.59 1.26 9.11
C VAL A 93 11.95 1.94 9.27
N GLY A 94 12.31 2.81 8.32
CA GLY A 94 13.56 3.56 8.37
C GLY A 94 13.54 4.77 9.31
N LEU A 95 12.36 5.32 9.60
CA LEU A 95 12.21 6.56 10.36
C LEU A 95 11.93 6.33 11.85
N PHE A 96 11.21 5.27 12.23
CA PHE A 96 10.81 5.02 13.63
C PHE A 96 11.95 4.95 14.64
N PRO A 97 13.18 4.54 14.36
CA PRO A 97 14.25 4.65 15.36
C PRO A 97 14.47 6.09 15.85
N GLN A 98 14.04 7.11 15.08
CA GLN A 98 14.24 8.54 15.38
C GLN A 98 12.93 9.32 15.51
N LEU A 99 11.78 8.67 15.27
CA LEU A 99 10.45 9.26 15.20
C LEU A 99 9.57 8.73 16.31
N THR A 100 8.84 9.60 17.02
CA THR A 100 7.82 9.18 17.98
C THR A 100 6.50 8.86 17.27
N LEU A 101 5.63 8.05 17.92
CA LEU A 101 4.30 7.73 17.39
C LEU A 101 3.43 8.98 17.22
N ASN A 102 3.53 9.92 18.16
CA ASN A 102 2.80 11.18 18.13
C ASN A 102 3.20 12.03 16.90
N GLN A 103 4.50 12.09 16.61
CA GLN A 103 5.04 12.77 15.44
C GLN A 103 4.64 12.10 14.14
N ALA A 104 4.60 10.75 14.10
CA ALA A 104 4.11 10.01 12.95
C ALA A 104 2.65 10.35 12.64
N VAL A 105 1.79 10.42 13.66
CA VAL A 105 0.38 10.81 13.52
C VAL A 105 0.24 12.25 13.00
N GLY A 106 1.04 13.19 13.51
CA GLY A 106 1.07 14.56 12.98
C GLY A 106 1.42 14.61 11.48
N ALA A 107 2.40 13.80 11.06
CA ALA A 107 2.78 13.68 9.65
C ALA A 107 1.68 13.00 8.80
N TYR A 108 0.97 11.97 9.33
CA TYR A 108 -0.15 11.34 8.62
C TYR A 108 -1.29 12.32 8.38
N ILE A 109 -1.64 13.11 9.39
CA ILE A 109 -2.67 14.17 9.28
C ILE A 109 -2.25 15.20 8.24
N THR A 110 -1.01 15.66 8.28
CA THR A 110 -0.49 16.63 7.31
C THR A 110 -0.55 16.08 5.88
N ALA A 111 -0.08 14.85 5.67
CA ALA A 111 -0.15 14.20 4.36
C ALA A 111 -1.61 14.04 3.88
N ALA A 112 -2.50 13.60 4.77
CA ALA A 112 -3.92 13.43 4.46
C ALA A 112 -4.60 14.76 4.12
N LEU A 113 -4.28 15.86 4.80
CA LEU A 113 -4.80 17.20 4.50
C LEU A 113 -4.32 17.71 3.13
N ILE A 114 -3.05 17.50 2.80
CA ILE A 114 -2.50 17.87 1.48
C ILE A 114 -3.20 17.07 0.38
N ILE A 115 -3.32 15.74 0.54
CA ILE A 115 -3.98 14.88 -0.44
C ILE A 115 -5.48 15.21 -0.54
N LEU A 116 -6.13 15.54 0.57
CA LEU A 116 -7.52 15.98 0.60
C LEU A 116 -7.71 17.29 -0.19
N ALA A 117 -6.83 18.25 0.00
CA ALA A 117 -6.86 19.51 -0.76
C ALA A 117 -6.72 19.26 -2.27
N ILE A 118 -5.81 18.37 -2.67
CA ILE A 118 -5.64 17.93 -4.07
C ILE A 118 -6.92 17.23 -4.57
N GLY A 119 -7.53 16.38 -3.75
CA GLY A 119 -8.77 15.68 -4.07
C GLY A 119 -9.93 16.63 -4.29
N ILE A 120 -10.19 17.54 -3.34
CA ILE A 120 -11.31 18.49 -3.40
C ILE A 120 -11.18 19.46 -4.57
N THR A 121 -9.96 19.95 -4.82
CA THR A 121 -9.70 20.90 -5.91
C THR A 121 -9.71 20.24 -7.29
N GLY A 122 -9.52 18.91 -7.35
CA GLY A 122 -9.44 18.18 -8.62
C GLY A 122 -8.12 18.38 -9.38
N TYR A 123 -7.10 18.96 -8.75
CA TYR A 123 -5.79 19.22 -9.39
C TYR A 123 -4.91 17.97 -9.50
N PHE A 124 -5.38 16.78 -9.15
CA PHE A 124 -4.61 15.54 -9.17
C PHE A 124 -3.90 15.28 -10.50
N ASP A 125 -4.66 15.23 -11.61
CA ASP A 125 -4.10 14.93 -12.93
C ASP A 125 -3.09 16.01 -13.40
N ARG A 126 -3.28 17.27 -12.98
CA ARG A 126 -2.36 18.37 -13.29
C ARG A 126 -1.08 18.26 -12.47
N LEU A 127 -1.19 17.98 -11.17
CA LEU A 127 -0.05 17.88 -10.27
C LEU A 127 0.84 16.69 -10.63
N VAL A 128 0.26 15.52 -10.84
CA VAL A 128 1.01 14.29 -11.15
C VAL A 128 1.81 14.43 -12.45
N ARG A 129 1.30 15.18 -13.44
CA ARG A 129 2.05 15.47 -14.68
C ARG A 129 3.31 16.31 -14.49
N HIS A 130 3.42 17.07 -13.38
CA HIS A 130 4.60 17.87 -13.08
C HIS A 130 5.66 17.12 -12.26
N ILE A 131 5.31 15.97 -11.69
CA ILE A 131 6.27 15.12 -10.97
C ILE A 131 7.01 14.26 -11.99
N PRO A 132 8.34 14.42 -12.15
CA PRO A 132 9.10 13.58 -13.08
C PRO A 132 8.98 12.12 -12.67
N ARG A 133 8.49 11.28 -13.59
CA ARG A 133 8.20 9.87 -13.31
C ARG A 133 9.43 9.12 -12.82
N GLY A 134 10.59 9.37 -13.43
CA GLY A 134 11.85 8.73 -13.04
C GLY A 134 12.26 9.06 -11.59
N ILE A 135 12.07 10.31 -11.14
CA ILE A 135 12.33 10.71 -9.74
C ILE A 135 11.40 9.96 -8.78
N ALA A 136 10.10 9.92 -9.11
CA ALA A 136 9.13 9.20 -8.28
C ALA A 136 9.45 7.68 -8.21
N CYS A 137 9.79 7.07 -9.35
CA CYS A 137 10.19 5.67 -9.43
C CYS A 137 11.51 5.41 -8.68
N GLY A 138 12.50 6.29 -8.80
CA GLY A 138 13.77 6.22 -8.09
C GLY A 138 13.58 6.24 -6.58
N MET A 139 12.79 7.17 -6.08
CA MET A 139 12.44 7.24 -4.67
C MET A 139 11.72 5.97 -4.20
N MET A 140 10.70 5.51 -4.95
CA MET A 140 9.95 4.31 -4.60
C MET A 140 10.84 3.06 -4.58
N ALA A 141 11.68 2.87 -5.61
CA ALA A 141 12.63 1.76 -5.66
C ALA A 141 13.59 1.81 -4.46
N GLY A 142 14.10 3.01 -4.11
CA GLY A 142 15.00 3.21 -2.97
C GLY A 142 14.36 2.88 -1.62
N ILE A 143 13.09 3.24 -1.42
CA ILE A 143 12.33 2.92 -0.20
C ILE A 143 12.11 1.41 -0.07
N LEU A 144 11.82 0.72 -1.19
CA LEU A 144 11.42 -0.69 -1.18
C LEU A 144 12.59 -1.66 -1.25
N LEU A 145 13.74 -1.25 -1.81
CA LEU A 145 14.91 -2.10 -2.00
C LEU A 145 15.40 -2.79 -0.72
N PRO A 146 15.54 -2.09 0.43
CA PRO A 146 16.00 -2.70 1.68
C PRO A 146 15.15 -3.90 2.11
N PHE A 147 13.84 -3.88 1.86
CA PHE A 147 12.93 -4.99 2.18
C PHE A 147 13.23 -6.23 1.33
N GLY A 148 13.46 -6.02 0.02
CA GLY A 148 13.87 -7.10 -0.88
C GLY A 148 15.19 -7.72 -0.42
N MET A 149 16.19 -6.92 -0.13
CA MET A 149 17.50 -7.37 0.36
C MET A 149 17.38 -8.10 1.72
N HIS A 150 16.61 -7.53 2.64
CA HIS A 150 16.41 -8.11 3.98
C HIS A 150 15.69 -9.46 3.94
N ALA A 151 14.82 -9.72 2.96
CA ALA A 151 14.19 -11.03 2.78
C ALA A 151 15.23 -12.13 2.54
N PHE A 152 16.23 -11.87 1.69
CA PHE A 152 17.28 -12.82 1.41
C PHE A 152 18.26 -12.98 2.57
N SER A 153 18.62 -11.91 3.27
CA SER A 153 19.44 -12.01 4.48
C SER A 153 18.73 -12.73 5.62
N ALA A 154 17.41 -12.51 5.80
CA ALA A 154 16.61 -13.25 6.77
C ALA A 154 16.50 -14.75 6.42
N ALA A 155 16.50 -15.10 5.13
CA ALA A 155 16.48 -16.49 4.68
C ALA A 155 17.75 -17.26 5.08
N THR A 156 18.89 -16.60 5.18
CA THR A 156 20.14 -17.24 5.64
C THR A 156 20.13 -17.55 7.14
N ALA A 157 19.37 -16.81 7.93
CA ALA A 157 19.23 -17.06 9.38
C ALA A 157 18.37 -18.30 9.68
N GLN A 158 17.42 -18.63 8.79
CA GLN A 158 16.52 -19.79 8.89
C GLN A 158 16.40 -20.47 7.51
N PRO A 159 17.42 -21.23 7.05
CA PRO A 159 17.53 -21.64 5.66
C PRO A 159 16.37 -22.48 5.14
N VAL A 160 15.89 -23.45 5.91
CA VAL A 160 14.78 -24.34 5.49
C VAL A 160 13.50 -23.52 5.27
N LEU A 161 13.15 -22.65 6.21
CA LEU A 161 11.99 -21.78 6.09
C LEU A 161 12.18 -20.77 4.96
N GLY A 162 13.33 -20.09 4.95
CA GLY A 162 13.58 -18.98 4.02
C GLY A 162 13.66 -19.44 2.57
N PHE A 163 14.50 -20.41 2.27
CA PHE A 163 14.62 -20.92 0.90
C PHE A 163 13.35 -21.68 0.46
N GLY A 164 12.64 -22.34 1.41
CA GLY A 164 11.34 -22.93 1.13
C GLY A 164 10.30 -21.89 0.70
N MET A 165 10.23 -20.75 1.38
CA MET A 165 9.34 -19.64 1.00
C MET A 165 9.75 -18.98 -0.33
N ILE A 166 11.05 -18.79 -0.58
CA ILE A 166 11.55 -18.24 -1.85
C ILE A 166 11.25 -19.19 -3.02
N ALA A 167 11.47 -20.50 -2.85
CA ALA A 167 11.14 -21.49 -3.86
C ALA A 167 9.62 -21.51 -4.14
N ALA A 168 8.81 -21.50 -3.09
CA ALA A 168 7.36 -21.40 -3.20
C ALA A 168 6.95 -20.13 -3.99
N TYR A 169 7.57 -18.99 -3.71
CA TYR A 169 7.30 -17.75 -4.44
C TYR A 169 7.58 -17.90 -5.93
N VAL A 170 8.74 -18.41 -6.31
CA VAL A 170 9.15 -18.59 -7.71
C VAL A 170 8.18 -19.52 -8.44
N ILE A 171 7.84 -20.67 -7.81
CA ILE A 171 6.91 -21.65 -8.38
C ILE A 171 5.52 -21.04 -8.54
N PHE A 172 4.96 -20.48 -7.48
CA PHE A 172 3.59 -19.93 -7.52
C PHE A 172 3.49 -18.69 -8.38
N LYS A 173 4.54 -17.88 -8.49
CA LYS A 173 4.57 -16.73 -9.40
C LYS A 173 4.45 -17.17 -10.87
N ARG A 174 4.93 -18.36 -11.21
CA ARG A 174 4.81 -18.93 -12.55
C ARG A 174 3.46 -19.62 -12.78
N VAL A 175 2.99 -20.40 -11.81
CA VAL A 175 1.79 -21.27 -11.96
C VAL A 175 0.50 -20.51 -11.64
N LEU A 176 0.50 -19.75 -10.55
CA LEU A 176 -0.66 -19.03 -10.03
C LEU A 176 -0.25 -17.61 -9.60
N PRO A 177 0.19 -16.74 -10.54
CA PRO A 177 0.78 -15.43 -10.22
C PRO A 177 -0.14 -14.56 -9.36
N ARG A 178 -1.45 -14.67 -9.56
CA ARG A 178 -2.49 -13.94 -8.85
C ARG A 178 -2.54 -14.26 -7.35
N TYR A 179 -2.28 -15.51 -6.98
CA TYR A 179 -2.37 -16.02 -5.60
C TYR A 179 -1.00 -16.23 -4.96
N SER A 180 0.09 -15.90 -5.66
CA SER A 180 1.45 -16.26 -5.27
C SER A 180 1.78 -15.86 -3.83
N ILE A 181 1.46 -14.65 -3.39
CA ILE A 181 1.78 -14.15 -2.04
C ILE A 181 0.95 -14.88 -0.96
N VAL A 182 -0.32 -15.15 -1.23
CA VAL A 182 -1.18 -15.92 -0.30
C VAL A 182 -0.66 -17.35 -0.17
N LEU A 183 -0.27 -17.97 -1.27
CA LEU A 183 0.29 -19.33 -1.27
C LEU A 183 1.66 -19.37 -0.57
N VAL A 184 2.48 -18.33 -0.71
CA VAL A 184 3.74 -18.18 0.05
C VAL A 184 3.46 -18.03 1.55
N LEU A 185 2.45 -17.22 1.93
CA LEU A 185 2.02 -17.10 3.33
C LEU A 185 1.65 -18.47 3.91
N LEU A 186 0.79 -19.22 3.20
CA LEU A 186 0.31 -20.54 3.65
C LEU A 186 1.45 -21.56 3.71
N THR A 187 2.30 -21.63 2.69
CA THR A 187 3.44 -22.54 2.63
C THR A 187 4.44 -22.22 3.74
N GLY A 188 4.74 -20.94 3.94
CA GLY A 188 5.65 -20.51 5.00
C GLY A 188 5.09 -20.78 6.39
N ALA A 189 3.79 -20.56 6.61
CA ALA A 189 3.13 -20.89 7.87
C ALA A 189 3.14 -22.39 8.14
N ALA A 190 2.87 -23.22 7.12
CA ALA A 190 2.96 -24.69 7.22
C ALA A 190 4.39 -25.14 7.55
N LEU A 191 5.42 -24.60 6.84
CA LEU A 191 6.82 -24.90 7.13
C LEU A 191 7.23 -24.47 8.54
N ALA A 192 6.85 -23.26 8.96
CA ALA A 192 7.16 -22.77 10.31
C ALA A 192 6.52 -23.65 11.39
N THR A 193 5.30 -24.14 11.16
CA THR A 193 4.62 -25.04 12.08
C THR A 193 5.27 -26.41 12.13
N LEU A 194 5.61 -26.98 10.98
CA LEU A 194 6.31 -28.30 10.89
C LEU A 194 7.70 -28.25 11.55
N LEU A 195 8.37 -27.10 11.48
CA LEU A 195 9.66 -26.87 12.13
C LEU A 195 9.54 -26.53 13.63
N GLY A 196 8.32 -26.49 14.18
CA GLY A 196 8.09 -26.15 15.60
C GLY A 196 8.42 -24.70 15.97
N MET A 197 8.41 -23.79 14.98
CA MET A 197 8.82 -22.39 15.14
C MET A 197 7.64 -21.45 15.43
N THR A 198 6.43 -21.99 15.54
CA THR A 198 5.20 -21.21 15.77
C THR A 198 4.73 -21.34 17.22
N HIS A 199 4.08 -20.29 17.71
CA HIS A 199 3.44 -20.24 19.03
C HIS A 199 1.93 -20.09 18.93
N LEU A 200 1.28 -20.90 18.07
CA LEU A 200 -0.14 -20.80 17.75
C LEU A 200 -1.06 -21.08 18.96
N GLY A 201 -0.59 -21.81 19.96
CA GLY A 201 -1.35 -22.06 21.19
C GLY A 201 -1.72 -20.80 22.00
N ASN A 202 -1.03 -19.69 21.75
CA ASN A 202 -1.27 -18.40 22.43
C ASN A 202 -2.24 -17.49 21.65
N VAL A 203 -2.75 -17.94 20.52
CA VAL A 203 -3.67 -17.14 19.68
C VAL A 203 -5.08 -17.25 20.26
N THR A 204 -5.56 -16.13 20.81
CA THR A 204 -6.93 -16.01 21.32
C THR A 204 -7.72 -15.06 20.44
N PRO A 205 -8.99 -15.40 20.09
CA PRO A 205 -9.86 -14.46 19.42
C PRO A 205 -10.01 -13.18 20.24
N SER A 206 -9.65 -12.04 19.66
CA SER A 206 -9.71 -10.76 20.36
C SER A 206 -10.20 -9.65 19.44
N ILE A 207 -11.07 -8.82 19.99
CA ILE A 207 -11.60 -7.63 19.32
C ILE A 207 -10.59 -6.50 19.49
N ALA A 208 -10.39 -5.74 18.42
CA ALA A 208 -9.53 -4.57 18.48
C ALA A 208 -10.11 -3.49 19.39
N ARG A 209 -9.23 -2.86 20.18
CA ARG A 209 -9.55 -1.66 20.96
C ARG A 209 -8.71 -0.52 20.39
N PRO A 210 -9.33 0.42 19.66
CA PRO A 210 -8.60 1.55 19.09
C PRO A 210 -8.01 2.43 20.21
N ILE A 211 -6.73 2.77 20.08
CA ILE A 211 -5.98 3.60 21.02
C ILE A 211 -5.74 4.94 20.35
N PHE A 212 -6.21 6.02 20.97
CA PHE A 212 -5.98 7.36 20.48
C PHE A 212 -4.53 7.79 20.74
N ILE A 213 -3.90 8.34 19.71
CA ILE A 213 -2.55 8.88 19.74
C ILE A 213 -2.67 10.38 19.45
N ALA A 214 -2.27 11.22 20.39
CA ALA A 214 -2.29 12.67 20.20
C ALA A 214 -1.26 13.07 19.14
N PRO A 215 -1.63 13.88 18.13
CA PRO A 215 -0.69 14.32 17.10
C PRO A 215 0.32 15.32 17.66
N GLU A 216 1.57 15.20 17.23
CA GLU A 216 2.64 16.16 17.47
C GLU A 216 3.24 16.59 16.13
N TRP A 217 3.40 17.90 15.91
CA TRP A 217 3.94 18.42 14.66
C TRP A 217 5.35 18.96 14.87
N THR A 218 6.27 18.48 14.06
CA THR A 218 7.61 19.04 13.93
C THR A 218 7.93 19.29 12.45
N LEU A 219 8.74 20.29 12.16
CA LEU A 219 9.17 20.56 10.79
C LEU A 219 9.94 19.37 10.21
N GLY A 220 10.78 18.74 11.03
CA GLY A 220 11.55 17.55 10.64
C GLY A 220 10.66 16.41 10.17
N THR A 221 9.63 16.04 10.92
CA THR A 221 8.71 14.94 10.56
C THR A 221 7.83 15.31 9.39
N THR A 222 7.39 16.56 9.28
CA THR A 222 6.62 17.03 8.13
C THR A 222 7.42 16.87 6.83
N LEU A 223 8.67 17.24 6.82
CA LEU A 223 9.54 17.13 5.63
C LEU A 223 10.00 15.69 5.39
N SER A 224 10.36 14.94 6.44
CA SER A 224 10.92 13.58 6.29
C SER A 224 9.88 12.50 6.04
N LEU A 225 8.65 12.67 6.54
CA LEU A 225 7.57 11.68 6.41
C LEU A 225 6.38 12.21 5.62
N ALA A 226 5.77 13.35 5.99
CA ALA A 226 4.54 13.76 5.35
C ALA A 226 4.73 14.07 3.85
N LEU A 227 5.77 14.79 3.47
CA LEU A 227 6.01 15.14 2.07
C LEU A 227 6.34 13.91 1.19
N PRO A 228 7.29 13.02 1.55
CA PRO A 228 7.48 11.76 0.83
C PRO A 228 6.20 10.91 0.77
N LEU A 229 5.41 10.84 1.86
CA LEU A 229 4.16 10.09 1.91
C LEU A 229 3.13 10.61 0.91
N VAL A 230 3.02 11.94 0.72
CA VAL A 230 2.18 12.55 -0.31
C VAL A 230 2.64 12.13 -1.70
N VAL A 231 3.94 12.26 -2.01
CA VAL A 231 4.49 11.90 -3.32
C VAL A 231 4.27 10.41 -3.62
N VAL A 232 4.61 9.53 -2.66
CA VAL A 232 4.41 8.09 -2.77
C VAL A 232 2.94 7.74 -3.01
N SER A 233 2.02 8.38 -2.28
CA SER A 233 0.58 8.12 -2.41
C SER A 233 0.05 8.56 -3.78
N LEU A 234 0.44 9.75 -4.26
CA LEU A 234 -0.03 10.27 -5.54
C LEU A 234 0.51 9.47 -6.73
N THR A 235 1.84 9.23 -6.75
CA THR A 235 2.52 8.63 -7.91
C THR A 235 2.53 7.10 -7.87
N GLY A 236 2.71 6.51 -6.70
CA GLY A 236 2.87 5.07 -6.53
C GLY A 236 1.57 4.32 -6.26
N GLN A 237 0.47 5.02 -5.91
CA GLN A 237 -0.79 4.39 -5.55
C GLN A 237 -2.00 4.96 -6.32
N PHE A 238 -2.30 6.26 -6.17
CA PHE A 238 -3.45 6.84 -6.86
C PHE A 238 -3.30 6.81 -8.38
N LEU A 239 -2.14 7.17 -8.91
CA LEU A 239 -1.91 7.18 -10.35
C LEU A 239 -2.08 5.78 -10.98
N PRO A 240 -1.39 4.72 -10.52
CA PRO A 240 -1.58 3.38 -11.08
C PRO A 240 -2.97 2.80 -10.76
N GLY A 241 -3.56 3.09 -9.61
CA GLY A 241 -4.92 2.66 -9.27
C GLY A 241 -5.97 3.25 -10.21
N MET A 242 -5.88 4.55 -10.48
CA MET A 242 -6.75 5.20 -11.47
C MET A 242 -6.50 4.71 -12.89
N ALA A 243 -5.25 4.41 -13.25
CA ALA A 243 -4.92 3.82 -14.54
C ALA A 243 -5.58 2.44 -14.74
N ILE A 244 -5.57 1.58 -13.73
CA ILE A 244 -6.24 0.26 -13.77
C ILE A 244 -7.74 0.43 -13.97
N LEU A 245 -8.39 1.33 -13.26
CA LEU A 245 -9.82 1.62 -13.47
C LEU A 245 -10.10 2.04 -14.90
N ARG A 246 -9.29 2.96 -15.46
CA ARG A 246 -9.44 3.44 -16.86
C ARG A 246 -9.24 2.32 -17.89
N VAL A 247 -8.19 1.51 -17.75
CA VAL A 247 -7.91 0.36 -18.64
C VAL A 247 -9.00 -0.70 -18.56
N SER A 248 -9.65 -0.84 -17.39
CA SER A 248 -10.81 -1.73 -17.21
C SER A 248 -12.13 -1.15 -17.71
N GLY A 249 -12.11 0.05 -18.35
CA GLY A 249 -13.29 0.69 -18.94
C GLY A 249 -14.04 1.66 -18.02
N TYR A 250 -13.55 1.94 -16.81
CA TYR A 250 -14.21 2.86 -15.88
C TYR A 250 -13.62 4.26 -15.97
N HIS A 251 -14.36 5.19 -16.57
CA HIS A 251 -13.97 6.60 -16.73
C HIS A 251 -14.40 7.47 -15.54
N THR A 252 -14.12 7.01 -14.33
CA THR A 252 -14.49 7.72 -13.10
C THR A 252 -13.47 8.81 -12.79
N PRO A 253 -13.91 10.04 -12.42
CA PRO A 253 -13.00 11.10 -11.99
C PRO A 253 -12.28 10.71 -10.70
N ALA A 254 -11.00 11.10 -10.57
CA ALA A 254 -10.18 10.81 -9.39
C ALA A 254 -10.68 11.56 -8.14
N ARG A 255 -11.31 12.73 -8.32
CA ARG A 255 -11.76 13.64 -7.24
C ARG A 255 -12.56 12.93 -6.14
N PRO A 256 -13.70 12.25 -6.38
CA PRO A 256 -14.49 11.64 -5.32
C PRO A 256 -13.73 10.51 -4.60
N ILE A 257 -12.89 9.77 -5.31
CA ILE A 257 -12.12 8.65 -4.75
C ILE A 257 -11.03 9.18 -3.81
N ILE A 258 -10.22 10.14 -4.27
CA ILE A 258 -9.16 10.75 -3.47
C ILE A 258 -9.75 11.46 -2.25
N THR A 259 -10.87 12.18 -2.43
CA THR A 259 -11.53 12.86 -1.31
C THR A 259 -12.00 11.86 -0.25
N ALA A 260 -12.67 10.78 -0.65
CA ALA A 260 -13.18 9.77 0.29
C ALA A 260 -12.04 9.07 1.06
N THR A 261 -10.97 8.67 0.36
CA THR A 261 -9.81 8.03 1.00
C THR A 261 -9.06 8.97 1.92
N SER A 262 -8.90 10.25 1.54
CA SER A 262 -8.21 11.25 2.37
C SER A 262 -9.01 11.62 3.62
N VAL A 263 -10.33 11.73 3.53
CA VAL A 263 -11.18 11.93 4.73
C VAL A 263 -11.02 10.77 5.70
N MET A 264 -11.04 9.54 5.20
CA MET A 264 -10.83 8.37 6.06
C MET A 264 -9.39 8.31 6.60
N SER A 265 -8.38 8.74 5.82
CA SER A 265 -7.00 8.87 6.31
C SER A 265 -6.91 9.82 7.50
N LEU A 266 -7.60 10.96 7.47
CA LEU A 266 -7.65 11.90 8.61
C LEU A 266 -8.29 11.27 9.85
N VAL A 267 -9.40 10.56 9.67
CA VAL A 267 -10.12 9.90 10.79
C VAL A 267 -9.26 8.84 11.45
N VAL A 268 -8.61 7.99 10.65
CA VAL A 268 -7.85 6.84 11.19
C VAL A 268 -6.43 7.21 11.63
N ALA A 269 -5.91 8.37 11.23
CA ALA A 269 -4.55 8.81 11.59
C ALA A 269 -4.33 8.83 13.10
N CYS A 270 -5.28 9.37 13.88
CA CYS A 270 -5.19 9.45 15.34
C CYS A 270 -5.21 8.07 16.05
N PHE A 271 -5.46 7.00 15.32
CA PHE A 271 -5.42 5.62 15.82
C PHE A 271 -4.24 4.82 15.23
N GLY A 272 -3.28 5.53 14.63
CA GLY A 272 -2.09 4.96 14.00
C GLY A 272 -2.30 4.47 12.56
N GLY A 273 -3.43 4.81 11.94
CA GLY A 273 -3.70 4.51 10.53
C GLY A 273 -2.90 5.42 9.60
N ILE A 274 -2.05 4.83 8.79
CA ILE A 274 -1.36 5.53 7.70
C ILE A 274 -2.33 5.85 6.55
N THR A 275 -1.91 6.67 5.59
CA THR A 275 -2.73 7.09 4.44
C THR A 275 -3.43 5.94 3.74
N ILE A 276 -4.73 6.11 3.51
CA ILE A 276 -5.59 5.21 2.72
C ILE A 276 -5.55 5.65 1.26
N VAL A 277 -5.34 4.71 0.37
CA VAL A 277 -5.10 4.93 -1.06
C VAL A 277 -5.85 3.93 -1.92
N VAL A 278 -5.85 4.12 -3.23
CA VAL A 278 -6.36 3.10 -4.19
C VAL A 278 -5.31 2.02 -4.36
N ALA A 279 -5.71 0.78 -4.15
CA ALA A 279 -4.82 -0.38 -4.23
C ALA A 279 -4.76 -0.92 -5.66
N ALA A 280 -3.74 -0.55 -6.43
CA ALA A 280 -3.60 -0.92 -7.83
C ALA A 280 -3.58 -2.43 -8.07
N ILE A 281 -2.75 -3.18 -7.33
CA ILE A 281 -2.56 -4.63 -7.56
C ILE A 281 -3.86 -5.41 -7.30
N THR A 282 -4.52 -5.12 -6.19
CA THR A 282 -5.76 -5.81 -5.81
C THR A 282 -6.97 -5.30 -6.57
N ALA A 283 -6.95 -4.04 -7.06
CA ALA A 283 -7.98 -3.52 -7.95
C ALA A 283 -8.10 -4.33 -9.24
N ALA A 284 -6.98 -4.76 -9.84
CA ALA A 284 -6.98 -5.59 -11.04
C ALA A 284 -7.78 -6.90 -10.87
N LEU A 285 -7.85 -7.45 -9.66
CA LEU A 285 -8.62 -8.65 -9.35
C LEU A 285 -10.14 -8.40 -9.40
N CYS A 286 -10.55 -7.21 -9.00
CA CYS A 286 -11.96 -6.85 -8.86
C CYS A 286 -12.55 -6.17 -10.11
N THR A 287 -11.68 -5.63 -10.98
CA THR A 287 -12.10 -4.94 -12.22
C THR A 287 -12.20 -5.86 -13.43
N GLY A 288 -11.64 -7.07 -13.37
CA GLY A 288 -11.60 -8.03 -14.47
C GLY A 288 -12.88 -8.87 -14.62
N LYS A 289 -12.97 -9.59 -15.75
CA LYS A 289 -14.08 -10.53 -16.04
C LYS A 289 -14.23 -11.64 -15.00
N ASP A 290 -13.13 -12.03 -14.35
CA ASP A 290 -13.15 -13.06 -13.28
C ASP A 290 -13.93 -12.61 -12.05
N SER A 291 -14.09 -11.32 -11.82
CA SER A 291 -14.95 -10.78 -10.76
C SER A 291 -16.44 -10.89 -11.17
N HIS A 292 -16.77 -10.41 -12.36
CA HIS A 292 -18.10 -10.56 -12.96
C HIS A 292 -18.01 -10.31 -14.48
N GLU A 293 -18.78 -11.07 -15.28
CA GLU A 293 -18.85 -10.87 -16.74
C GLU A 293 -19.38 -9.46 -17.08
N ASP A 294 -20.49 -9.07 -16.43
CA ASP A 294 -21.09 -7.74 -16.57
C ASP A 294 -20.23 -6.69 -15.81
N PRO A 295 -19.61 -5.71 -16.50
CA PRO A 295 -18.83 -4.66 -15.87
C PRO A 295 -19.61 -3.82 -14.86
N ASP A 296 -20.92 -3.62 -15.10
CA ASP A 296 -21.78 -2.80 -14.26
C ASP A 296 -22.09 -3.44 -12.88
N ARG A 297 -21.78 -4.74 -12.72
CA ARG A 297 -21.95 -5.47 -11.46
C ARG A 297 -20.67 -5.67 -10.67
N ARG A 298 -19.50 -5.37 -11.24
CA ARG A 298 -18.19 -5.56 -10.56
C ARG A 298 -18.00 -4.67 -9.35
N TYR A 299 -18.77 -3.59 -9.20
CA TYR A 299 -18.73 -2.75 -7.99
C TYR A 299 -19.08 -3.54 -6.71
N ILE A 300 -19.79 -4.64 -6.82
CA ILE A 300 -20.07 -5.57 -5.70
C ILE A 300 -18.76 -6.13 -5.11
N ALA A 301 -17.73 -6.37 -5.94
CA ALA A 301 -16.43 -6.78 -5.41
C ALA A 301 -15.78 -5.70 -4.52
N GLY A 302 -15.96 -4.41 -4.86
CA GLY A 302 -15.52 -3.30 -4.02
C GLY A 302 -16.32 -3.19 -2.72
N ILE A 303 -17.64 -3.41 -2.76
CA ILE A 303 -18.47 -3.48 -1.55
C ILE A 303 -18.03 -4.66 -0.67
N ALA A 304 -17.88 -5.86 -1.24
CA ALA A 304 -17.43 -7.04 -0.52
C ALA A 304 -16.05 -6.82 0.11
N ASN A 305 -15.10 -6.25 -0.65
CA ASN A 305 -13.79 -5.87 -0.15
C ASN A 305 -13.90 -4.95 1.08
N GLY A 306 -14.74 -3.91 1.01
CA GLY A 306 -14.98 -3.00 2.13
C GLY A 306 -15.55 -3.71 3.36
N VAL A 307 -16.58 -4.54 3.20
CA VAL A 307 -17.19 -5.30 4.31
C VAL A 307 -16.17 -6.24 4.96
N ILE A 308 -15.36 -6.94 4.16
CA ILE A 308 -14.37 -7.88 4.68
C ILE A 308 -13.26 -7.15 5.42
N TYR A 309 -12.84 -5.97 4.96
CA TYR A 309 -11.93 -5.12 5.72
C TYR A 309 -12.53 -4.66 7.05
N LEU A 310 -13.82 -4.31 7.12
CA LEU A 310 -14.48 -3.96 8.38
C LEU A 310 -14.48 -5.13 9.36
N ILE A 311 -14.77 -6.35 8.88
CA ILE A 311 -14.69 -7.57 9.69
C ILE A 311 -13.25 -7.80 10.16
N GLY A 312 -12.26 -7.70 9.25
CA GLY A 312 -10.85 -7.84 9.60
C GLY A 312 -10.38 -6.79 10.61
N GLY A 313 -10.85 -5.54 10.47
CA GLY A 313 -10.59 -4.47 11.45
C GLY A 313 -11.18 -4.79 12.82
N PHE A 314 -12.40 -5.30 12.87
CA PHE A 314 -13.03 -5.73 14.13
C PHE A 314 -12.19 -6.81 14.83
N PHE A 315 -11.65 -7.79 14.10
CA PHE A 315 -10.80 -8.87 14.60
C PHE A 315 -9.30 -8.56 14.50
N ALA A 316 -8.89 -7.29 14.42
CA ALA A 316 -7.48 -6.93 14.25
C ALA A 316 -6.59 -7.46 15.38
N GLY A 317 -7.10 -7.58 16.61
CA GLY A 317 -6.38 -8.23 17.72
C GLY A 317 -6.00 -9.68 17.40
N THR A 318 -6.92 -10.46 16.84
CA THR A 318 -6.66 -11.85 16.40
C THR A 318 -5.63 -11.89 15.26
N ILE A 319 -5.74 -10.98 14.27
CA ILE A 319 -4.78 -10.90 13.16
C ILE A 319 -3.38 -10.60 13.70
N VAL A 320 -3.26 -9.68 14.66
CA VAL A 320 -1.99 -9.30 15.27
C VAL A 320 -1.39 -10.47 16.03
N THR A 321 -2.16 -11.17 16.86
CA THR A 321 -1.65 -12.34 17.60
C THR A 321 -1.24 -13.48 16.68
N LEU A 322 -1.93 -13.70 15.56
CA LEU A 322 -1.53 -14.66 14.53
C LEU A 322 -0.17 -14.31 13.92
N PHE A 323 0.05 -13.06 13.54
CA PHE A 323 1.33 -12.64 12.98
C PHE A 323 2.49 -12.70 13.99
N PHE A 324 2.25 -12.35 15.25
CA PHE A 324 3.27 -12.47 16.31
C PHE A 324 3.54 -13.93 16.71
N ALA A 325 2.65 -14.86 16.41
CA ALA A 325 2.88 -16.29 16.59
C ALA A 325 3.85 -16.89 15.55
N LEU A 326 4.14 -16.13 14.47
CA LEU A 326 5.05 -16.54 13.40
C LEU A 326 6.48 -16.02 13.64
N PRO A 327 7.53 -16.72 13.17
CA PRO A 327 8.91 -16.25 13.30
C PRO A 327 9.15 -14.89 12.66
N LYS A 328 10.04 -14.06 13.24
CA LYS A 328 10.40 -12.75 12.66
C LYS A 328 10.97 -12.89 11.23
N ALA A 329 11.77 -13.92 10.97
CA ALA A 329 12.30 -14.21 9.65
C ALA A 329 11.18 -14.47 8.63
N PHE A 330 10.12 -15.21 9.02
CA PHE A 330 8.94 -15.40 8.17
C PHE A 330 8.33 -14.06 7.72
N VAL A 331 8.09 -13.15 8.67
CA VAL A 331 7.49 -11.84 8.38
C VAL A 331 8.40 -11.01 7.46
N ALA A 332 9.72 -11.04 7.70
CA ALA A 332 10.69 -10.32 6.87
C ALA A 332 10.75 -10.86 5.44
N ILE A 333 10.79 -12.18 5.27
CA ILE A 333 10.82 -12.84 3.97
C ILE A 333 9.52 -12.57 3.21
N LEU A 334 8.37 -12.73 3.86
CA LEU A 334 7.07 -12.48 3.25
C LEU A 334 6.92 -11.04 2.76
N ALA A 335 7.33 -10.06 3.59
CA ALA A 335 7.30 -8.64 3.24
C ALA A 335 8.15 -8.34 2.00
N GLY A 336 9.40 -8.84 1.97
CA GLY A 336 10.29 -8.60 0.83
C GLY A 336 9.81 -9.27 -0.45
N LEU A 337 9.35 -10.54 -0.38
CA LEU A 337 8.80 -11.27 -1.53
C LEU A 337 7.55 -10.57 -2.10
N ALA A 338 6.70 -10.03 -1.24
CA ALA A 338 5.51 -9.29 -1.66
C ALA A 338 5.86 -8.00 -2.43
N LEU A 339 7.02 -7.42 -2.19
CA LEU A 339 7.47 -6.17 -2.80
C LEU A 339 8.30 -6.36 -4.08
N ILE A 340 8.74 -7.58 -4.42
CA ILE A 340 9.60 -7.82 -5.60
C ILE A 340 8.99 -7.22 -6.87
N GLY A 341 7.69 -7.41 -7.09
CA GLY A 341 6.99 -6.84 -8.26
C GLY A 341 7.01 -5.31 -8.28
N ALA A 342 6.80 -4.68 -7.14
CA ALA A 342 6.83 -3.23 -6.99
C ALA A 342 8.26 -2.68 -7.16
N ILE A 343 9.27 -3.35 -6.59
CA ILE A 343 10.68 -3.00 -6.79
C ILE A 343 11.02 -3.06 -8.28
N GLY A 344 10.71 -4.18 -8.95
CA GLY A 344 11.02 -4.37 -10.37
C GLY A 344 10.37 -3.32 -11.27
N SER A 345 9.08 -3.00 -11.05
CA SER A 345 8.38 -1.99 -11.86
C SER A 345 8.93 -0.57 -11.65
N ASN A 346 9.31 -0.22 -10.41
CA ASN A 346 9.91 1.08 -10.14
C ASN A 346 11.34 1.17 -10.66
N VAL A 347 12.14 0.11 -10.56
CA VAL A 347 13.48 0.05 -11.19
C VAL A 347 13.37 0.21 -12.71
N HIS A 348 12.39 -0.44 -13.35
CA HIS A 348 12.13 -0.24 -14.78
C HIS A 348 11.79 1.23 -15.09
N GLY A 349 10.92 1.85 -14.29
CA GLY A 349 10.52 3.25 -14.46
C GLY A 349 11.66 4.28 -14.31
N ILE A 350 12.77 3.94 -13.64
CA ILE A 350 13.98 4.78 -13.57
C ILE A 350 14.59 5.00 -14.96
N PHE A 351 14.50 4.00 -15.84
CA PHE A 351 15.17 3.98 -17.13
C PHE A 351 14.26 4.36 -18.33
N GLU A 352 12.97 4.59 -18.10
CA GLU A 352 12.04 4.95 -19.18
C GLU A 352 12.34 6.32 -19.84
N ASP A 353 12.80 7.29 -19.05
CA ASP A 353 13.20 8.60 -19.54
C ASP A 353 14.73 8.65 -19.70
N GLU A 354 15.20 8.44 -20.92
CA GLU A 354 16.62 8.40 -21.25
C GLU A 354 17.33 9.75 -20.96
N ALA A 355 16.64 10.85 -21.18
CA ALA A 355 17.19 12.20 -21.01
C ALA A 355 17.51 12.52 -19.54
N HIS A 356 16.76 11.96 -18.59
CA HIS A 356 16.89 12.27 -17.17
C HIS A 356 17.21 11.01 -16.32
N ARG A 357 17.75 9.97 -16.95
CA ARG A 357 18.11 8.71 -16.31
C ARG A 357 19.04 8.88 -15.12
N GLU A 358 20.07 9.71 -15.26
CA GLU A 358 21.03 9.97 -14.19
C GLU A 358 20.38 10.59 -12.96
N ALA A 359 19.50 11.58 -13.13
CA ALA A 359 18.76 12.19 -12.02
C ALA A 359 17.89 11.15 -11.30
N SER A 360 17.26 10.24 -12.05
CA SER A 360 16.43 9.15 -11.50
C SER A 360 17.27 8.12 -10.73
N VAL A 361 18.47 7.77 -11.22
CA VAL A 361 19.42 6.88 -10.54
C VAL A 361 19.99 7.55 -9.27
N ILE A 362 20.32 8.84 -9.34
CA ILE A 362 20.77 9.61 -8.15
C ILE A 362 19.68 9.60 -7.08
N THR A 363 18.41 9.84 -7.45
CA THR A 363 17.26 9.76 -6.53
C THR A 363 17.18 8.38 -5.87
N PHE A 364 17.30 7.33 -6.67
CA PHE A 364 17.26 5.95 -6.20
C PHE A 364 18.37 5.66 -5.19
N LEU A 365 19.62 5.97 -5.55
CA LEU A 365 20.77 5.71 -4.68
C LEU A 365 20.72 6.53 -3.39
N ALA A 366 20.38 7.82 -3.48
CA ALA A 366 20.23 8.68 -2.31
C ALA A 366 19.14 8.18 -1.36
N THR A 367 17.99 7.71 -1.91
CA THR A 367 16.91 7.16 -1.10
C THR A 367 17.30 5.80 -0.49
N ALA A 368 17.90 4.91 -1.28
CA ALA A 368 18.28 3.57 -0.84
C ALA A 368 19.42 3.57 0.20
N SER A 369 20.25 4.62 0.21
CA SER A 369 21.37 4.75 1.16
C SER A 369 20.92 4.85 2.62
N GLY A 370 19.65 5.17 2.89
CA GLY A 370 19.16 5.41 4.25
C GLY A 370 19.78 6.64 4.93
N MET A 371 20.44 7.53 4.17
CA MET A 371 21.12 8.72 4.71
C MET A 371 20.18 9.60 5.52
N THR A 372 20.66 10.13 6.62
CA THR A 372 20.01 11.19 7.38
C THR A 372 20.95 12.41 7.45
N TRP A 373 20.43 13.57 7.07
CA TRP A 373 21.19 14.82 7.14
C TRP A 373 20.28 15.95 7.59
N LEU A 374 20.76 16.80 8.49
CA LEU A 374 19.98 17.86 9.14
C LEU A 374 18.67 17.36 9.80
N GLY A 375 18.66 16.14 10.31
CA GLY A 375 17.47 15.51 10.90
C GLY A 375 16.40 15.07 9.88
N LEU A 376 16.71 15.11 8.56
CA LEU A 376 15.80 14.74 7.49
C LEU A 376 16.22 13.40 6.85
N GLY A 377 15.25 12.54 6.57
CA GLY A 377 15.47 11.18 6.07
C GLY A 377 15.82 11.11 4.58
N SER A 378 16.32 9.94 4.17
CA SER A 378 16.82 9.67 2.81
C SER A 378 15.78 9.87 1.70
N ALA A 379 14.52 9.59 1.94
CA ALA A 379 13.46 9.78 0.95
C ALA A 379 13.25 11.26 0.62
N PHE A 380 13.31 12.14 1.61
CA PHE A 380 13.27 13.58 1.39
C PHE A 380 14.48 14.05 0.59
N TRP A 381 15.69 13.69 1.02
CA TRP A 381 16.91 14.08 0.31
C TRP A 381 17.00 13.50 -1.08
N GLY A 382 16.51 12.27 -1.28
CA GLY A 382 16.43 11.66 -2.60
C GLY A 382 15.59 12.50 -3.57
N ILE A 383 14.41 12.99 -3.13
CA ILE A 383 13.60 13.89 -3.94
C ILE A 383 14.34 15.20 -4.22
N VAL A 384 14.92 15.84 -3.20
CA VAL A 384 15.60 17.15 -3.35
C VAL A 384 16.79 17.04 -4.29
N ILE A 385 17.72 16.12 -4.01
CA ILE A 385 18.94 15.94 -4.82
C ILE A 385 18.58 15.51 -6.24
N GLY A 386 17.65 14.58 -6.39
CA GLY A 386 17.19 14.13 -7.70
C GLY A 386 16.51 15.23 -8.51
N SER A 387 15.67 16.06 -7.86
CA SER A 387 15.03 17.19 -8.53
C SER A 387 16.04 18.26 -8.97
N VAL A 388 17.06 18.53 -8.16
CA VAL A 388 18.15 19.44 -8.53
C VAL A 388 18.92 18.87 -9.73
N ALA A 389 19.29 17.59 -9.68
CA ALA A 389 19.97 16.91 -10.79
C ALA A 389 19.11 16.94 -12.08
N TYR A 390 17.81 16.70 -11.97
CA TYR A 390 16.87 16.79 -13.08
C TYR A 390 16.87 18.18 -13.75
N VAL A 391 16.79 19.25 -12.96
CA VAL A 391 16.79 20.63 -13.48
C VAL A 391 18.12 20.97 -14.14
N VAL A 392 19.24 20.54 -13.56
CA VAL A 392 20.58 20.81 -14.11
C VAL A 392 20.78 20.10 -15.45
N THR A 393 20.43 18.79 -15.53
CA THR A 393 20.58 18.01 -16.77
C THR A 393 19.65 18.50 -17.88
N SER A 394 18.42 18.93 -17.53
CA SER A 394 17.46 19.48 -18.49
C SER A 394 17.94 20.78 -19.16
N ARG A 395 18.71 21.62 -18.45
CA ARG A 395 19.26 22.87 -19.01
C ARG A 395 20.40 22.61 -19.99
N THR A 396 21.23 21.63 -19.73
CA THR A 396 22.36 21.27 -20.60
C THR A 396 21.90 20.77 -21.97
N GLN A 397 20.80 19.98 -22.01
CA GLN A 397 20.22 19.46 -23.25
C GLN A 397 19.51 20.53 -24.11
N ARG A 398 19.05 21.64 -23.53
CA ARG A 398 18.46 22.76 -24.30
C ARG A 398 19.50 23.67 -24.96
N GLN A 399 20.76 23.51 -24.58
CA GLN A 399 21.88 24.32 -25.10
C GLN A 399 22.75 23.56 -26.12
N ALA A 400 22.57 22.25 -26.24
CA ALA A 400 23.17 21.39 -27.25
C ALA A 400 22.17 21.08 -28.39
#